data_1f9300b269f2cae1f4bae2c055a55a47
#
_entry.id   1f9300b269f2cae1f4bae2c055a55a47
#
_cell.length_a   1.000
_cell.length_b   1.000
_cell.length_c   1.000
_cell.angle_alpha   90.00
_cell.angle_beta   90.00
_cell.angle_gamma   90.00
#
_symmetry.space_group_name_H-M   'P 1'
#
loop_
_entity.id
_entity.type
_entity.pdbx_description
1 polymer ?
#
loop_
_entity_poly.entity_id
_entity_poly.type
_entity_poly.pdbx_seq_one_letter_code
_entity_poly.pdbx_strand_id
1 'polypeptide(L)'
;MSSYLIRLENFLNNGKNLYKIYFFLVVFLCVVKLPSLLTSDIQPWDEGMYATRVLSIHTFGDFIDQSTHSVGRFYSASHPPLLIWTGYFATLIFGINSIVLKSTIFIFSLLCVLLMMLIGRNIFSLSTGFYAALIFISNIIFTVFSQRFQFDIPYTFFILLSFYFIFLYNDTLKFKYIIYGGIAFGCCLMTKILVGLYIPLILFLSYLIIRDKYNIRLKEIIILTAIGILIALPWHLYMFANSGSEFTDFFFKFHIIDRAIEGVEMNEKNSGYLYHINYLFSIIPFSVLIFPALIKDFLNLKKLNWQKIFVNIWFITGLLILSLFKTKLEVYVLMILVPGAFIIPLFLKDINIESKKIKVFIIFITLLNIFWFSTESIRPELKLFFKNGSVFLNLIYIITAAIIFFLTSRQTAKIIELKKTFYIFILIFFFGINIYYLLFTPAWVNGYKLSEIKRYIDQSGKKEIVYVSGNYRFNPQFSFYFNGLNLNWGNPEYKFELINNKNAGNNLDSVKRKLYKIADKDCFIIVEKDGINRASEFNPDLLVPDLFKKSLTKTGYELYEKRK
;
A
#
# COMPACT_ATOMS: atom_id res chain seq x y z
N MET A 1 -14.62 27.34 -22.82
CA MET A 1 -13.82 26.20 -22.32
C MET A 1 -12.30 26.37 -22.55
N SER A 2 -11.84 26.90 -23.70
CA SER A 2 -10.39 27.07 -23.97
C SER A 2 -9.70 28.07 -23.03
N SER A 3 -10.34 29.19 -22.65
CA SER A 3 -9.75 30.22 -21.77
C SER A 3 -9.51 29.70 -20.33
N TYR A 4 -10.41 28.92 -19.80
CA TYR A 4 -10.26 28.33 -18.45
C TYR A 4 -9.13 27.30 -18.37
N LEU A 5 -8.99 26.46 -19.40
CA LEU A 5 -7.91 25.46 -19.46
C LEU A 5 -6.54 26.12 -19.60
N ILE A 6 -6.44 27.22 -20.38
CA ILE A 6 -5.20 28.01 -20.47
C ILE A 6 -4.87 28.65 -19.11
N ARG A 7 -5.86 29.19 -18.41
CA ARG A 7 -5.66 29.76 -17.07
C ARG A 7 -5.21 28.68 -16.07
N LEU A 8 -5.82 27.49 -16.10
CA LEU A 8 -5.42 26.36 -15.25
C LEU A 8 -3.98 25.93 -15.57
N GLU A 9 -3.61 25.81 -16.84
CA GLU A 9 -2.26 25.43 -17.23
C GLU A 9 -1.22 26.46 -16.78
N ASN A 10 -1.52 27.76 -16.96
CA ASN A 10 -0.67 28.83 -16.45
C ASN A 10 -0.56 28.81 -14.92
N PHE A 11 -1.66 28.53 -14.22
CA PHE A 11 -1.66 28.36 -12.76
C PHE A 11 -0.82 27.17 -12.31
N LEU A 12 -0.95 26.02 -12.99
CA LEU A 12 -0.17 24.80 -12.71
C LEU A 12 1.31 24.94 -13.11
N ASN A 13 1.65 25.78 -14.09
CA ASN A 13 3.03 25.99 -14.48
C ASN A 13 3.77 27.01 -13.59
N ASN A 14 3.04 27.79 -12.79
CA ASN A 14 3.64 28.72 -11.84
C ASN A 14 4.06 27.96 -10.55
N GLY A 15 5.36 27.71 -10.40
CA GLY A 15 5.93 27.00 -9.25
C GLY A 15 5.59 27.58 -7.87
N LYS A 16 5.20 28.89 -7.80
CA LYS A 16 4.75 29.53 -6.56
C LYS A 16 3.41 29.00 -6.06
N ASN A 17 2.62 28.36 -6.92
CA ASN A 17 1.30 27.83 -6.56
C ASN A 17 1.35 26.43 -5.96
N LEU A 18 2.52 25.80 -5.81
CA LEU A 18 2.67 24.44 -5.28
C LEU A 18 1.90 24.24 -3.98
N TYR A 19 2.15 25.09 -2.98
CA TYR A 19 1.53 24.90 -1.66
C TYR A 19 0.02 25.15 -1.67
N LYS A 20 -0.50 26.03 -2.55
CA LYS A 20 -1.93 26.22 -2.74
C LYS A 20 -2.57 24.95 -3.32
N ILE A 21 -1.98 24.41 -4.38
CA ILE A 21 -2.47 23.17 -5.02
C ILE A 21 -2.39 22.00 -4.04
N TYR A 22 -1.27 21.86 -3.34
CA TYR A 22 -1.10 20.82 -2.32
C TYR A 22 -2.15 20.94 -1.21
N PHE A 23 -2.41 22.14 -0.70
CA PHE A 23 -3.45 22.37 0.32
C PHE A 23 -4.83 21.87 -0.15
N PHE A 24 -5.24 22.21 -1.38
CA PHE A 24 -6.50 21.71 -1.94
C PHE A 24 -6.53 20.19 -2.07
N LEU A 25 -5.43 19.56 -2.47
CA LEU A 25 -5.34 18.10 -2.53
C LEU A 25 -5.44 17.48 -1.12
N VAL A 26 -4.79 18.06 -0.13
CA VAL A 26 -4.86 17.61 1.27
C VAL A 26 -6.30 17.70 1.78
N VAL A 27 -6.95 18.84 1.62
CA VAL A 27 -8.36 19.03 2.03
C VAL A 27 -9.26 18.01 1.34
N PHE A 28 -9.12 17.83 0.04
CA PHE A 28 -9.88 16.84 -0.71
C PHE A 28 -9.66 15.41 -0.19
N LEU A 29 -8.39 15.00 -0.01
CA LEU A 29 -8.06 13.68 0.51
C LEU A 29 -8.56 13.48 1.95
N CYS A 30 -8.49 14.51 2.79
CA CYS A 30 -9.07 14.45 4.13
C CYS A 30 -10.59 14.20 4.07
N VAL A 31 -11.32 14.95 3.25
CA VAL A 31 -12.77 14.76 3.09
C VAL A 31 -13.10 13.33 2.62
N VAL A 32 -12.35 12.82 1.66
CA VAL A 32 -12.59 11.47 1.11
C VAL A 32 -12.23 10.36 2.10
N LYS A 33 -11.14 10.52 2.84
CA LYS A 33 -10.55 9.45 3.66
C LYS A 33 -10.99 9.48 5.11
N LEU A 34 -11.38 10.63 5.64
CA LEU A 34 -11.76 10.78 7.04
C LEU A 34 -12.89 9.84 7.47
N PRO A 35 -13.99 9.66 6.71
CA PRO A 35 -15.05 8.73 7.11
C PRO A 35 -14.53 7.30 7.35
N SER A 36 -13.70 6.79 6.44
CA SER A 36 -13.13 5.45 6.60
C SER A 36 -12.07 5.37 7.70
N LEU A 37 -11.28 6.43 7.93
CA LEU A 37 -10.33 6.50 9.05
C LEU A 37 -11.05 6.42 10.40
N LEU A 38 -12.16 7.13 10.56
CA LEU A 38 -12.92 7.18 11.81
C LEU A 38 -13.71 5.91 12.10
N THR A 39 -14.06 5.13 11.08
CA THR A 39 -14.94 3.98 11.22
C THR A 39 -14.26 2.63 11.02
N SER A 40 -13.05 2.57 10.47
CA SER A 40 -12.39 1.30 10.16
C SER A 40 -11.55 0.77 11.31
N ASP A 41 -11.70 -0.51 11.60
CA ASP A 41 -10.86 -1.25 12.54
C ASP A 41 -9.51 -1.63 11.94
N ILE A 42 -8.58 -2.06 12.81
CA ILE A 42 -7.36 -2.77 12.39
C ILE A 42 -7.78 -4.04 11.64
N GLN A 43 -7.26 -4.22 10.45
CA GLN A 43 -7.59 -5.33 9.56
C GLN A 43 -6.66 -6.55 9.78
N PRO A 44 -7.02 -7.74 9.28
CA PRO A 44 -6.20 -8.94 9.36
C PRO A 44 -4.81 -8.78 8.74
N TRP A 45 -3.94 -9.77 8.98
CA TRP A 45 -2.58 -9.88 8.48
C TRP A 45 -1.66 -8.80 9.06
N ASP A 46 -0.82 -8.23 8.22
CA ASP A 46 0.25 -7.30 8.57
C ASP A 46 -0.21 -6.14 9.47
N GLU A 47 -1.37 -5.56 9.19
CA GLU A 47 -1.88 -4.43 9.99
C GLU A 47 -2.09 -4.84 11.45
N GLY A 48 -2.73 -5.99 11.68
CA GLY A 48 -2.91 -6.53 13.02
C GLY A 48 -1.59 -6.91 13.70
N MET A 49 -0.65 -7.50 12.95
CA MET A 49 0.67 -7.85 13.47
C MET A 49 1.43 -6.62 13.95
N TYR A 50 1.46 -5.56 13.16
CA TYR A 50 2.20 -4.34 13.50
C TYR A 50 1.50 -3.53 14.59
N ALA A 51 0.17 -3.49 14.60
CA ALA A 51 -0.58 -2.88 15.71
C ALA A 51 -0.32 -3.61 17.04
N THR A 52 -0.23 -4.95 17.03
CA THR A 52 0.12 -5.75 18.22
C THR A 52 1.53 -5.44 18.71
N ARG A 53 2.51 -5.23 17.81
CA ARG A 53 3.87 -4.80 18.20
C ARG A 53 3.89 -3.42 18.84
N VAL A 54 3.06 -2.48 18.40
CA VAL A 54 2.91 -1.18 19.10
C VAL A 54 2.37 -1.40 20.51
N LEU A 55 1.35 -2.26 20.65
CA LEU A 55 0.76 -2.58 21.93
C LEU A 55 1.75 -3.27 22.88
N SER A 56 2.65 -4.15 22.36
CA SER A 56 3.67 -4.82 23.19
C SER A 56 4.66 -3.83 23.81
N ILE A 57 5.02 -2.77 23.10
CA ILE A 57 5.87 -1.69 23.68
C ILE A 57 5.15 -1.01 24.85
N HIS A 58 3.86 -0.71 24.74
CA HIS A 58 3.08 -0.11 25.83
C HIS A 58 2.95 -1.04 27.03
N THR A 59 2.83 -2.34 26.80
CA THR A 59 2.53 -3.32 27.86
C THR A 59 3.80 -3.81 28.55
N PHE A 60 4.86 -4.05 27.80
CA PHE A 60 6.09 -4.73 28.29
C PHE A 60 7.36 -3.89 28.16
N GLY A 61 7.32 -2.75 27.48
CA GLY A 61 8.51 -1.95 27.23
C GLY A 61 9.40 -2.50 26.10
N ASP A 62 8.91 -3.36 25.25
CA ASP A 62 9.65 -4.04 24.16
C ASP A 62 10.07 -3.07 23.05
N PHE A 63 10.75 -1.98 23.40
CA PHE A 63 11.03 -0.90 22.44
C PHE A 63 11.96 -1.31 21.30
N ILE A 64 12.97 -2.13 21.58
CA ILE A 64 13.96 -2.56 20.57
C ILE A 64 13.57 -3.88 19.93
N ASP A 65 13.22 -4.87 20.74
CA ASP A 65 12.86 -6.21 20.33
C ASP A 65 11.43 -6.57 20.78
N GLN A 66 10.50 -6.62 19.85
CA GLN A 66 9.12 -7.02 20.10
C GLN A 66 8.86 -8.51 19.84
N SER A 67 9.89 -9.33 19.56
CA SER A 67 9.71 -10.72 19.11
C SER A 67 8.98 -11.60 20.12
N THR A 68 9.26 -11.44 21.40
CA THR A 68 8.68 -12.26 22.48
C THR A 68 7.15 -12.12 22.57
N HIS A 69 6.64 -10.91 22.37
CA HIS A 69 5.21 -10.60 22.49
C HIS A 69 4.52 -10.33 21.14
N SER A 70 5.15 -10.76 20.03
CA SER A 70 4.60 -10.61 18.69
C SER A 70 3.94 -11.88 18.18
N VAL A 71 3.01 -11.70 17.24
CA VAL A 71 2.34 -12.82 16.57
C VAL A 71 3.36 -13.59 15.73
N GLY A 72 3.59 -14.85 16.11
CA GLY A 72 4.56 -15.73 15.45
C GLY A 72 6.03 -15.34 15.69
N ARG A 73 6.32 -14.59 16.77
CA ARG A 73 7.67 -14.13 17.11
C ARG A 73 8.36 -13.41 15.94
N PHE A 74 9.51 -13.89 15.49
CA PHE A 74 10.25 -13.30 14.37
C PHE A 74 9.52 -13.34 13.03
N TYR A 75 8.44 -14.11 12.89
CA TYR A 75 7.60 -14.02 11.68
C TYR A 75 7.08 -12.59 11.44
N SER A 76 6.65 -11.89 12.48
CA SER A 76 6.22 -10.49 12.39
C SER A 76 7.28 -9.49 12.88
N ALA A 77 8.16 -9.88 13.80
CA ALA A 77 9.09 -8.97 14.48
C ALA A 77 10.50 -8.92 13.84
N SER A 78 10.77 -9.68 12.79
CA SER A 78 12.02 -9.56 12.02
C SER A 78 12.11 -8.28 11.18
N HIS A 79 10.99 -7.59 10.95
CA HIS A 79 11.01 -6.30 10.27
C HIS A 79 11.52 -5.18 11.20
N PRO A 80 12.39 -4.27 10.70
CA PRO A 80 12.91 -3.16 11.47
C PRO A 80 11.80 -2.28 12.07
N PRO A 81 12.02 -1.64 13.23
CA PRO A 81 10.93 -1.12 14.06
C PRO A 81 10.49 0.32 13.78
N LEU A 82 11.01 1.02 12.76
CA LEU A 82 10.73 2.45 12.58
C LEU A 82 9.24 2.78 12.47
N LEU A 83 8.47 1.96 11.75
CA LEU A 83 7.02 2.10 11.68
C LEU A 83 6.38 1.90 13.07
N ILE A 84 6.82 0.87 13.79
CA ILE A 84 6.30 0.54 15.11
C ILE A 84 6.56 1.69 16.08
N TRP A 85 7.77 2.26 16.06
CA TRP A 85 8.12 3.44 16.85
C TRP A 85 7.28 4.67 16.50
N THR A 86 7.03 4.92 15.21
CA THR A 86 6.15 6.03 14.82
C THR A 86 4.72 5.85 15.32
N GLY A 87 4.18 4.62 15.24
CA GLY A 87 2.89 4.27 15.82
C GLY A 87 2.88 4.42 17.35
N TYR A 88 3.92 3.94 18.02
CA TYR A 88 4.06 4.04 19.47
C TYR A 88 4.06 5.51 19.95
N PHE A 89 4.90 6.37 19.35
CA PHE A 89 4.94 7.79 19.72
C PHE A 89 3.61 8.51 19.44
N ALA A 90 2.95 8.18 18.33
CA ALA A 90 1.63 8.73 18.05
C ALA A 90 0.59 8.29 19.11
N THR A 91 0.63 7.02 19.52
CA THR A 91 -0.30 6.48 20.53
C THR A 91 0.00 6.96 21.95
N LEU A 92 1.23 7.37 22.27
CA LEU A 92 1.54 8.05 23.53
C LEU A 92 0.81 9.39 23.65
N ILE A 93 0.63 10.11 22.54
CA ILE A 93 0.02 11.44 22.53
C ILE A 93 -1.50 11.36 22.43
N PHE A 94 -2.00 10.50 21.54
CA PHE A 94 -3.41 10.47 21.14
C PHE A 94 -4.18 9.22 21.62
N GLY A 95 -3.53 8.35 22.41
CA GLY A 95 -4.11 7.11 22.92
C GLY A 95 -4.04 5.93 21.94
N ILE A 96 -4.12 4.72 22.49
CA ILE A 96 -4.01 3.46 21.73
C ILE A 96 -5.34 3.14 21.08
N ASN A 97 -5.45 3.38 19.78
CA ASN A 97 -6.63 3.03 18.99
C ASN A 97 -6.30 2.93 17.49
N SER A 98 -7.21 2.33 16.72
CA SER A 98 -7.06 2.13 15.28
C SER A 98 -6.95 3.45 14.50
N ILE A 99 -7.66 4.50 14.92
CA ILE A 99 -7.68 5.79 14.23
C ILE A 99 -6.28 6.41 14.27
N VAL A 100 -5.62 6.42 15.42
CA VAL A 100 -4.28 6.98 15.59
C VAL A 100 -3.26 6.25 14.73
N LEU A 101 -3.24 4.90 14.79
CA LEU A 101 -2.31 4.10 14.00
C LEU A 101 -2.51 4.32 12.48
N LYS A 102 -3.75 4.28 12.01
CA LYS A 102 -4.05 4.52 10.58
C LYS A 102 -3.75 5.95 10.15
N SER A 103 -3.97 6.93 11.02
CA SER A 103 -3.67 8.34 10.75
C SER A 103 -2.19 8.58 10.55
N THR A 104 -1.30 7.84 11.22
CA THR A 104 0.15 7.96 10.96
C THR A 104 0.49 7.61 9.51
N ILE A 105 -0.12 6.56 8.96
CA ILE A 105 0.08 6.17 7.56
C ILE A 105 -0.54 7.19 6.61
N PHE A 106 -1.72 7.70 6.94
CA PHE A 106 -2.36 8.74 6.14
C PHE A 106 -1.49 10.01 6.04
N ILE A 107 -0.83 10.42 7.12
CA ILE A 107 0.13 11.53 7.10
C ILE A 107 1.31 11.21 6.16
N PHE A 108 1.92 10.02 6.25
CA PHE A 108 2.96 9.62 5.29
C PHE A 108 2.48 9.65 3.85
N SER A 109 1.23 9.27 3.59
CA SER A 109 0.65 9.32 2.25
C SER A 109 0.53 10.75 1.72
N LEU A 110 0.12 11.70 2.55
CA LEU A 110 0.09 13.13 2.19
C LEU A 110 1.50 13.68 1.91
N LEU A 111 2.48 13.27 2.71
CA LEU A 111 3.89 13.64 2.50
C LEU A 111 4.46 13.04 1.20
N CYS A 112 4.06 11.82 0.80
CA CYS A 112 4.40 11.27 -0.53
C CYS A 112 3.88 12.17 -1.66
N VAL A 113 2.63 12.62 -1.57
CA VAL A 113 2.02 13.53 -2.55
C VAL A 113 2.79 14.85 -2.63
N LEU A 114 3.16 15.42 -1.50
CA LEU A 114 4.00 16.62 -1.43
C LEU A 114 5.35 16.41 -2.12
N LEU A 115 6.03 15.32 -1.82
CA LEU A 115 7.34 15.01 -2.41
C LEU A 115 7.24 14.80 -3.93
N MET A 116 6.20 14.13 -4.42
CA MET A 116 5.99 14.00 -5.87
C MET A 116 5.81 15.37 -6.55
N MET A 117 5.05 16.28 -5.93
CA MET A 117 4.89 17.64 -6.45
C MET A 117 6.20 18.45 -6.38
N LEU A 118 6.98 18.31 -5.30
CA LEU A 118 8.28 18.97 -5.12
C LEU A 118 9.31 18.45 -6.13
N ILE A 119 9.41 17.13 -6.31
CA ILE A 119 10.27 16.50 -7.31
C ILE A 119 9.87 16.98 -8.71
N GLY A 120 8.58 16.90 -9.03
CA GLY A 120 8.09 17.37 -10.33
C GLY A 120 8.44 18.84 -10.59
N ARG A 121 8.18 19.74 -9.63
CA ARG A 121 8.52 21.16 -9.75
C ARG A 121 10.00 21.40 -9.97
N ASN A 122 10.86 20.69 -9.23
CA ASN A 122 12.29 20.98 -9.22
C ASN A 122 12.99 20.40 -10.46
N ILE A 123 12.60 19.22 -10.94
CA ILE A 123 13.31 18.53 -12.02
C ILE A 123 12.59 18.60 -13.39
N PHE A 124 11.29 18.93 -13.41
CA PHE A 124 10.51 19.02 -14.65
C PHE A 124 9.66 20.29 -14.71
N SER A 125 8.48 20.24 -14.11
CA SER A 125 7.55 21.34 -13.92
C SER A 125 6.52 20.99 -12.84
N LEU A 126 5.92 22.02 -12.21
CA LEU A 126 4.85 21.80 -11.24
C LEU A 126 3.67 21.05 -11.85
N SER A 127 3.32 21.34 -13.12
CA SER A 127 2.28 20.62 -13.85
C SER A 127 2.59 19.13 -13.97
N THR A 128 3.84 18.76 -14.31
CA THR A 128 4.27 17.34 -14.35
C THR A 128 4.12 16.69 -12.98
N GLY A 129 4.59 17.33 -11.91
CA GLY A 129 4.47 16.81 -10.54
C GLY A 129 3.02 16.67 -10.10
N PHE A 130 2.17 17.61 -10.44
CA PHE A 130 0.74 17.57 -10.13
C PHE A 130 0.04 16.38 -10.80
N TYR A 131 0.20 16.20 -12.10
CA TYR A 131 -0.43 15.07 -12.81
C TYR A 131 0.17 13.72 -12.38
N ALA A 132 1.47 13.65 -12.11
CA ALA A 132 2.09 12.46 -11.53
C ALA A 132 1.48 12.13 -10.15
N ALA A 133 1.29 13.12 -9.29
CA ALA A 133 0.64 12.94 -8.00
C ALA A 133 -0.82 12.48 -8.15
N LEU A 134 -1.58 13.04 -9.08
CA LEU A 134 -2.96 12.58 -9.34
C LEU A 134 -3.01 11.13 -9.80
N ILE A 135 -2.11 10.71 -10.72
CA ILE A 135 -2.00 9.33 -11.18
C ILE A 135 -1.65 8.41 -10.01
N PHE A 136 -0.71 8.81 -9.16
CA PHE A 136 -0.29 8.06 -7.98
C PHE A 136 -1.44 7.89 -6.98
N ILE A 137 -2.17 8.97 -6.64
CA ILE A 137 -3.32 8.94 -5.71
C ILE A 137 -4.46 8.10 -6.27
N SER A 138 -4.66 8.11 -7.59
CA SER A 138 -5.73 7.37 -8.25
C SER A 138 -5.48 5.86 -8.32
N ASN A 139 -4.31 5.41 -7.91
CA ASN A 139 -4.00 3.99 -7.87
C ASN A 139 -4.73 3.32 -6.70
N ILE A 140 -5.36 2.17 -6.97
CA ILE A 140 -6.12 1.41 -5.96
C ILE A 140 -5.24 0.98 -4.79
N ILE A 141 -4.01 0.55 -5.07
CA ILE A 141 -3.07 0.12 -4.03
C ILE A 141 -2.72 1.29 -3.11
N PHE A 142 -2.35 2.45 -3.68
CA PHE A 142 -2.15 3.64 -2.86
C PHE A 142 -3.42 3.99 -2.06
N THR A 143 -4.59 3.94 -2.72
CA THR A 143 -5.87 4.28 -2.09
C THR A 143 -6.19 3.41 -0.87
N VAL A 144 -5.92 2.11 -0.93
CA VAL A 144 -6.11 1.18 0.18
C VAL A 144 -5.01 1.34 1.24
N PHE A 145 -3.75 1.25 0.81
CA PHE A 145 -2.61 1.22 1.73
C PHE A 145 -2.30 2.57 2.38
N SER A 146 -2.84 3.69 1.86
CA SER A 146 -2.75 5.01 2.51
C SER A 146 -3.44 5.10 3.87
N GLN A 147 -4.20 4.07 4.26
CA GLN A 147 -4.94 4.01 5.53
C GLN A 147 -4.74 2.68 6.27
N ARG A 148 -3.79 1.86 5.88
CA ARG A 148 -3.46 0.62 6.59
C ARG A 148 -2.14 0.80 7.33
N PHE A 149 -2.11 0.44 8.61
CA PHE A 149 -0.89 0.52 9.42
C PHE A 149 0.12 -0.55 8.99
N GLN A 150 0.78 -0.26 7.85
CA GLN A 150 1.75 -1.15 7.18
C GLN A 150 2.94 -0.36 6.66
N PHE A 151 4.05 -1.03 6.38
CA PHE A 151 5.34 -0.41 6.01
C PHE A 151 5.36 0.29 4.66
N ASP A 152 4.50 -0.07 3.72
CA ASP A 152 4.68 0.20 2.29
C ASP A 152 4.59 1.69 1.93
N ILE A 153 3.70 2.46 2.55
CA ILE A 153 3.60 3.90 2.35
C ILE A 153 4.74 4.65 3.03
N PRO A 154 5.08 4.41 4.32
CA PRO A 154 6.28 4.97 4.93
C PRO A 154 7.57 4.66 4.16
N TYR A 155 7.71 3.43 3.69
CA TYR A 155 8.81 3.01 2.84
C TYR A 155 8.88 3.83 1.54
N THR A 156 7.75 4.00 0.84
CA THR A 156 7.66 4.82 -0.38
C THR A 156 8.01 6.29 -0.09
N PHE A 157 7.58 6.81 1.06
CA PHE A 157 7.93 8.17 1.51
C PHE A 157 9.45 8.33 1.65
N PHE A 158 10.14 7.42 2.32
CA PHE A 158 11.58 7.53 2.53
C PHE A 158 12.38 7.36 1.24
N ILE A 159 11.90 6.57 0.28
CA ILE A 159 12.48 6.51 -1.07
C ILE A 159 12.36 7.86 -1.77
N LEU A 160 11.15 8.42 -1.81
CA LEU A 160 10.90 9.73 -2.41
C LEU A 160 11.74 10.82 -1.75
N LEU A 161 11.85 10.80 -0.42
CA LEU A 161 12.64 11.76 0.35
C LEU A 161 14.13 11.65 0.03
N SER A 162 14.66 10.44 -0.07
CA SER A 162 16.06 10.19 -0.45
C SER A 162 16.33 10.75 -1.85
N PHE A 163 15.51 10.39 -2.86
CA PHE A 163 15.67 10.91 -4.21
C PHE A 163 15.45 12.42 -4.32
N TYR A 164 14.53 12.98 -3.55
CA TYR A 164 14.34 14.43 -3.51
C TYR A 164 15.63 15.16 -3.10
N PHE A 165 16.28 14.71 -2.03
CA PHE A 165 17.55 15.30 -1.60
C PHE A 165 18.68 15.07 -2.61
N ILE A 166 18.71 13.92 -3.26
CA ILE A 166 19.67 13.61 -4.32
C ILE A 166 19.49 14.58 -5.49
N PHE A 167 18.26 14.87 -5.90
CA PHE A 167 17.99 15.84 -6.95
C PHE A 167 18.40 17.25 -6.54
N LEU A 168 18.14 17.65 -5.29
CA LEU A 168 18.63 18.93 -4.77
C LEU A 168 20.16 19.02 -4.74
N TYR A 169 20.86 17.91 -4.45
CA TYR A 169 22.31 17.87 -4.55
C TYR A 169 22.76 18.06 -5.99
N ASN A 170 22.16 17.34 -6.91
CA ASN A 170 22.52 17.42 -8.33
C ASN A 170 22.43 18.86 -8.87
N ASP A 171 21.45 19.63 -8.42
CA ASP A 171 21.23 21.00 -8.90
C ASP A 171 22.07 22.04 -8.14
N THR A 172 22.36 21.81 -6.86
CA THR A 172 22.97 22.82 -5.99
C THR A 172 24.40 22.52 -5.56
N LEU A 173 24.84 21.28 -5.70
CA LEU A 173 26.12 20.72 -5.24
C LEU A 173 26.37 20.87 -3.72
N LYS A 174 25.34 21.16 -2.93
CA LYS A 174 25.46 21.33 -1.48
C LYS A 174 25.50 19.96 -0.79
N PHE A 175 26.65 19.61 -0.23
CA PHE A 175 26.93 18.30 0.36
C PHE A 175 25.92 17.86 1.44
N LYS A 176 25.31 18.80 2.16
CA LYS A 176 24.26 18.51 3.14
C LYS A 176 23.11 17.64 2.58
N TYR A 177 22.83 17.76 1.28
CA TYR A 177 21.75 16.97 0.66
C TYR A 177 22.15 15.50 0.46
N ILE A 178 23.44 15.19 0.33
CA ILE A 178 23.91 13.80 0.36
C ILE A 178 23.70 13.21 1.76
N ILE A 179 24.00 13.99 2.81
CA ILE A 179 23.76 13.57 4.20
C ILE A 179 22.26 13.32 4.42
N TYR A 180 21.41 14.28 4.05
CA TYR A 180 19.94 14.12 4.22
C TYR A 180 19.38 12.96 3.39
N GLY A 181 19.87 12.76 2.17
CA GLY A 181 19.53 11.60 1.34
C GLY A 181 19.94 10.28 1.98
N GLY A 182 21.14 10.23 2.58
CA GLY A 182 21.64 9.07 3.32
C GLY A 182 20.81 8.79 4.59
N ILE A 183 20.42 9.83 5.34
CA ILE A 183 19.51 9.69 6.50
C ILE A 183 18.16 9.12 6.04
N ALA A 184 17.56 9.66 4.99
CA ALA A 184 16.31 9.15 4.45
C ALA A 184 16.43 7.68 3.99
N PHE A 185 17.56 7.32 3.35
CA PHE A 185 17.86 5.94 2.99
C PHE A 185 18.00 5.03 4.22
N GLY A 186 18.66 5.49 5.29
CA GLY A 186 18.75 4.76 6.55
C GLY A 186 17.37 4.52 7.19
N CYS A 187 16.49 5.54 7.20
CA CYS A 187 15.11 5.38 7.61
C CYS A 187 14.35 4.39 6.72
N CYS A 188 14.63 4.36 5.42
CA CYS A 188 14.07 3.36 4.51
C CYS A 188 14.46 1.93 4.92
N LEU A 189 15.76 1.69 5.22
CA LEU A 189 16.26 0.41 5.72
C LEU A 189 15.67 0.04 7.09
N MET A 190 15.40 1.03 7.95
CA MET A 190 14.74 0.83 9.25
C MET A 190 13.23 0.64 9.15
N THR A 191 12.64 0.84 7.97
CA THR A 191 11.20 0.63 7.73
C THR A 191 10.94 -0.76 7.18
N LYS A 192 11.64 -1.17 6.13
CA LYS A 192 11.42 -2.46 5.45
C LYS A 192 12.73 -3.10 5.06
N ILE A 193 12.84 -4.41 5.33
CA ILE A 193 14.04 -5.21 5.09
C ILE A 193 14.61 -4.96 3.69
N LEU A 194 15.89 -4.73 3.62
CA LEU A 194 16.83 -4.67 2.48
C LEU A 194 16.31 -4.18 1.11
N VAL A 195 14.98 -4.08 0.93
CA VAL A 195 14.40 -3.59 -0.34
C VAL A 195 14.88 -2.15 -0.63
N GLY A 196 15.19 -1.38 0.42
CA GLY A 196 15.78 -0.04 0.30
C GLY A 196 17.11 0.00 -0.45
N LEU A 197 17.86 -1.10 -0.52
CA LEU A 197 19.13 -1.21 -1.25
C LEU A 197 18.98 -0.93 -2.75
N TYR A 198 17.76 -0.94 -3.28
CA TYR A 198 17.56 -0.57 -4.67
C TYR A 198 17.83 0.94 -4.92
N ILE A 199 17.82 1.80 -3.88
CA ILE A 199 18.17 3.23 -4.00
C ILE A 199 19.64 3.39 -4.47
N PRO A 200 20.66 2.90 -3.75
CA PRO A 200 22.03 2.98 -4.24
C PRO A 200 22.25 2.24 -5.56
N LEU A 201 21.50 1.16 -5.83
CA LEU A 201 21.55 0.48 -7.11
C LEU A 201 21.09 1.39 -8.26
N ILE A 202 19.97 2.08 -8.12
CA ILE A 202 19.47 3.04 -9.13
C ILE A 202 20.46 4.18 -9.32
N LEU A 203 21.04 4.69 -8.24
CA LEU A 203 22.06 5.75 -8.32
C LEU A 203 23.31 5.28 -9.06
N PHE A 204 23.77 4.07 -8.78
CA PHE A 204 24.92 3.48 -9.44
C PHE A 204 24.67 3.24 -10.94
N LEU A 205 23.52 2.67 -11.31
CA LEU A 205 23.14 2.50 -12.72
C LEU A 205 23.01 3.86 -13.43
N SER A 206 22.43 4.85 -12.74
CA SER A 206 22.34 6.21 -13.28
C SER A 206 23.74 6.82 -13.49
N TYR A 207 24.65 6.64 -12.54
CA TYR A 207 26.05 7.07 -12.69
C TYR A 207 26.70 6.43 -13.92
N LEU A 208 26.53 5.12 -14.14
CA LEU A 208 27.13 4.44 -15.28
C LEU A 208 26.59 4.95 -16.63
N ILE A 209 25.29 5.28 -16.71
CA ILE A 209 24.61 5.59 -17.97
C ILE A 209 24.67 7.09 -18.31
N ILE A 210 24.59 7.96 -17.30
CA ILE A 210 24.41 9.41 -17.50
C ILE A 210 25.47 10.27 -16.78
N ARG A 211 26.60 9.69 -16.40
CA ARG A 211 27.67 10.36 -15.64
C ARG A 211 28.09 11.73 -16.17
N ASP A 212 28.01 11.94 -17.48
CA ASP A 212 28.45 13.19 -18.12
C ASP A 212 27.38 14.31 -17.97
N LYS A 213 26.15 13.95 -17.65
CA LYS A 213 25.01 14.85 -17.48
C LYS A 213 24.51 14.94 -16.03
N TYR A 214 25.18 14.24 -15.11
CA TYR A 214 24.73 14.01 -13.74
C TYR A 214 25.87 14.28 -12.76
N ASN A 215 25.63 15.12 -11.76
CA ASN A 215 26.69 15.57 -10.88
C ASN A 215 27.02 14.60 -9.74
N ILE A 216 26.21 13.56 -9.54
CA ILE A 216 26.48 12.54 -8.53
C ILE A 216 27.53 11.58 -9.07
N ARG A 217 28.61 11.44 -8.33
CA ARG A 217 29.73 10.56 -8.61
C ARG A 217 29.71 9.36 -7.67
N LEU A 218 30.55 8.38 -7.92
CA LEU A 218 30.66 7.18 -7.10
C LEU A 218 30.92 7.50 -5.61
N LYS A 219 31.70 8.54 -5.33
CA LYS A 219 31.98 9.01 -3.99
C LYS A 219 30.70 9.38 -3.23
N GLU A 220 29.81 10.17 -3.83
CA GLU A 220 28.54 10.59 -3.23
C GLU A 220 27.62 9.39 -2.99
N ILE A 221 27.59 8.43 -3.91
CA ILE A 221 26.82 7.18 -3.76
C ILE A 221 27.34 6.38 -2.57
N ILE A 222 28.67 6.21 -2.45
CA ILE A 222 29.29 5.49 -1.35
C ILE A 222 28.98 6.18 -0.01
N ILE A 223 29.13 7.50 0.07
CA ILE A 223 28.87 8.26 1.30
C ILE A 223 27.40 8.14 1.71
N LEU A 224 26.48 8.34 0.77
CA LEU A 224 25.03 8.20 1.02
C LEU A 224 24.71 6.80 1.55
N THR A 225 25.28 5.78 0.89
CA THR A 225 25.06 4.37 1.27
C THR A 225 25.63 4.08 2.65
N ALA A 226 26.84 4.57 2.94
CA ALA A 226 27.47 4.40 4.25
C ALA A 226 26.67 5.04 5.37
N ILE A 227 26.17 6.28 5.17
CA ILE A 227 25.30 6.96 6.15
C ILE A 227 24.04 6.13 6.42
N GLY A 228 23.36 5.64 5.37
CA GLY A 228 22.16 4.84 5.54
C GLY A 228 22.41 3.53 6.27
N ILE A 229 23.50 2.84 5.94
CA ILE A 229 23.91 1.62 6.64
C ILE A 229 24.24 1.92 8.11
N LEU A 230 24.98 2.99 8.41
CA LEU A 230 25.33 3.37 9.79
C LEU A 230 24.09 3.67 10.65
N ILE A 231 23.02 4.20 10.06
CA ILE A 231 21.75 4.43 10.78
C ILE A 231 21.02 3.11 11.06
N ALA A 232 21.01 2.18 10.11
CA ALA A 232 20.29 0.92 10.26
C ALA A 232 21.09 -0.13 11.08
N LEU A 233 22.39 -0.08 11.04
CA LEU A 233 23.30 -1.09 11.59
C LEU A 233 23.10 -1.38 13.10
N PRO A 234 22.91 -0.37 14.00
CA PRO A 234 22.80 -0.64 15.43
C PRO A 234 21.68 -1.60 15.79
N TRP A 235 20.47 -1.41 15.20
CA TRP A 235 19.35 -2.32 15.46
C TRP A 235 19.60 -3.73 14.92
N HIS A 236 20.13 -3.83 13.70
CA HIS A 236 20.42 -5.12 13.09
C HIS A 236 21.49 -5.90 13.87
N LEU A 237 22.54 -5.22 14.32
CA LEU A 237 23.58 -5.84 15.16
C LEU A 237 23.01 -6.29 16.52
N TYR A 238 22.17 -5.46 17.14
CA TYR A 238 21.52 -5.82 18.40
C TYR A 238 20.67 -7.09 18.23
N MET A 239 19.82 -7.16 17.21
CA MET A 239 18.96 -8.32 16.94
C MET A 239 19.78 -9.56 16.62
N PHE A 240 20.84 -9.43 15.83
CA PHE A 240 21.76 -10.51 15.53
C PHE A 240 22.48 -11.02 16.79
N ALA A 241 22.99 -10.12 17.62
CA ALA A 241 23.74 -10.49 18.84
C ALA A 241 22.84 -11.20 19.89
N ASN A 242 21.60 -10.75 20.03
CA ASN A 242 20.70 -11.29 21.06
C ASN A 242 19.91 -12.53 20.62
N SER A 243 19.61 -12.68 19.33
CA SER A 243 18.70 -13.71 18.84
C SER A 243 19.35 -14.63 17.78
N GLY A 244 20.56 -14.35 17.35
CA GLY A 244 21.39 -15.20 16.51
C GLY A 244 20.68 -15.76 15.27
N SER A 245 20.70 -17.09 15.13
CA SER A 245 20.11 -17.79 14.00
C SER A 245 18.59 -17.64 13.93
N GLU A 246 17.89 -17.55 15.06
CA GLU A 246 16.43 -17.40 15.07
C GLU A 246 16.00 -16.10 14.36
N PHE A 247 16.72 -14.99 14.58
CA PHE A 247 16.48 -13.74 13.87
C PHE A 247 16.90 -13.85 12.39
N THR A 248 18.09 -14.39 12.09
CA THR A 248 18.62 -14.43 10.73
C THR A 248 17.83 -15.34 9.81
N ASP A 249 17.25 -16.43 10.32
CA ASP A 249 16.41 -17.34 9.55
C ASP A 249 15.13 -16.64 9.06
N PHE A 250 14.52 -15.77 9.88
CA PHE A 250 13.39 -14.98 9.42
C PHE A 250 13.84 -13.77 8.60
N PHE A 251 14.88 -13.05 9.01
CA PHE A 251 15.32 -11.83 8.34
C PHE A 251 15.92 -12.09 6.95
N PHE A 252 16.90 -13.00 6.85
CA PHE A 252 17.58 -13.27 5.58
C PHE A 252 16.92 -14.42 4.82
N LYS A 253 16.78 -15.61 5.45
CA LYS A 253 16.28 -16.78 4.75
C LYS A 253 14.84 -16.58 4.31
N PHE A 254 13.90 -16.41 5.24
CA PHE A 254 12.48 -16.33 4.93
C PHE A 254 12.10 -15.08 4.11
N HIS A 255 12.48 -13.87 4.57
CA HIS A 255 12.03 -12.63 3.94
C HIS A 255 12.81 -12.23 2.68
N ILE A 256 13.99 -12.78 2.44
CA ILE A 256 14.79 -12.45 1.27
C ILE A 256 14.97 -13.65 0.36
N ILE A 257 15.60 -14.74 0.84
CA ILE A 257 15.98 -15.88 0.01
C ILE A 257 14.73 -16.65 -0.43
N ASP A 258 13.91 -17.11 0.51
CA ASP A 258 12.74 -17.95 0.21
C ASP A 258 11.71 -17.13 -0.62
N ARG A 259 11.55 -15.84 -0.32
CA ARG A 259 10.70 -14.95 -1.13
C ARG A 259 11.24 -14.71 -2.55
N ALA A 260 12.56 -14.70 -2.72
CA ALA A 260 13.17 -14.53 -4.03
C ALA A 260 13.10 -15.80 -4.88
N ILE A 261 13.32 -16.98 -4.26
CA ILE A 261 13.59 -18.25 -4.95
C ILE A 261 12.39 -19.21 -4.88
N GLU A 262 11.70 -19.33 -3.74
CA GLU A 262 10.66 -20.35 -3.52
C GLU A 262 9.24 -19.81 -3.75
N GLY A 263 8.99 -18.52 -3.48
CA GLY A 263 7.67 -17.92 -3.63
C GLY A 263 6.74 -18.26 -2.47
N VAL A 264 7.10 -17.79 -1.27
CA VAL A 264 6.33 -18.00 -0.03
C VAL A 264 5.12 -17.07 0.04
N GLU A 265 4.07 -17.52 0.74
CA GLU A 265 2.85 -16.75 1.03
C GLU A 265 2.06 -16.28 -0.21
N MET A 266 2.22 -16.96 -1.35
CA MET A 266 1.49 -16.63 -2.57
C MET A 266 0.51 -17.75 -2.95
N ASN A 267 -0.49 -17.37 -3.77
CA ASN A 267 -1.25 -18.33 -4.54
C ASN A 267 -0.44 -18.74 -5.78
N GLU A 268 -0.48 -20.00 -6.21
CA GLU A 268 0.21 -20.51 -7.40
C GLU A 268 -0.05 -19.69 -8.67
N LYS A 269 -1.25 -19.09 -8.77
CA LYS A 269 -1.65 -18.21 -9.87
C LYS A 269 -0.82 -16.91 -9.98
N ASN A 270 -0.05 -16.58 -8.95
CA ASN A 270 0.70 -15.33 -8.84
C ASN A 270 2.17 -15.44 -9.25
N SER A 271 2.62 -16.58 -9.76
CA SER A 271 4.04 -16.88 -10.00
C SER A 271 4.62 -16.31 -11.31
N GLY A 272 3.80 -15.71 -12.19
CA GLY A 272 4.26 -15.25 -13.50
C GLY A 272 5.17 -14.00 -13.44
N TYR A 273 6.21 -13.94 -14.28
CA TYR A 273 7.10 -12.78 -14.40
C TYR A 273 6.38 -11.48 -14.74
N LEU A 274 5.26 -11.57 -15.45
CA LEU A 274 4.44 -10.42 -15.87
C LEU A 274 3.41 -9.98 -14.81
N TYR A 275 3.43 -10.58 -13.62
CA TYR A 275 2.45 -10.29 -12.57
C TYR A 275 2.29 -8.80 -12.29
N HIS A 276 3.39 -8.12 -11.96
CA HIS A 276 3.33 -6.71 -11.61
C HIS A 276 3.05 -5.81 -12.83
N ILE A 277 3.39 -6.25 -14.03
CA ILE A 277 3.01 -5.57 -15.29
C ILE A 277 1.49 -5.66 -15.46
N ASN A 278 0.91 -6.85 -15.37
CA ASN A 278 -0.53 -7.05 -15.46
C ASN A 278 -1.26 -6.26 -14.37
N TYR A 279 -0.69 -6.25 -13.16
CA TYR A 279 -1.25 -5.51 -12.05
C TYR A 279 -1.19 -3.99 -12.28
N LEU A 280 -0.09 -3.48 -12.79
CA LEU A 280 0.08 -2.08 -13.18
C LEU A 280 -0.97 -1.67 -14.22
N PHE A 281 -1.23 -2.50 -15.23
CA PHE A 281 -2.24 -2.25 -16.25
C PHE A 281 -3.67 -2.29 -15.70
N SER A 282 -3.95 -3.17 -14.76
CA SER A 282 -5.29 -3.30 -14.17
C SER A 282 -5.68 -2.11 -13.30
N ILE A 283 -4.71 -1.33 -12.82
CA ILE A 283 -4.91 -0.33 -11.78
C ILE A 283 -4.96 1.09 -12.32
N ILE A 284 -4.26 1.35 -13.43
CA ILE A 284 -4.17 2.70 -13.99
C ILE A 284 -4.50 2.65 -15.48
N PRO A 285 -5.54 3.37 -15.91
CA PRO A 285 -5.94 3.38 -17.34
C PRO A 285 -4.86 3.95 -18.27
N PHE A 286 -3.87 4.66 -17.73
CA PHE A 286 -2.78 5.26 -18.50
C PHE A 286 -1.48 4.48 -18.46
N SER A 287 -1.36 3.45 -17.63
CA SER A 287 -0.12 2.68 -17.45
C SER A 287 0.36 2.02 -18.76
N VAL A 288 -0.55 1.70 -19.66
CA VAL A 288 -0.23 1.21 -21.01
C VAL A 288 0.65 2.21 -21.78
N LEU A 289 0.57 3.51 -21.49
CA LEU A 289 1.40 4.55 -22.11
C LEU A 289 2.87 4.49 -21.66
N ILE A 290 3.17 3.80 -20.55
CA ILE A 290 4.54 3.68 -20.02
C ILE A 290 5.45 2.98 -21.05
N PHE A 291 4.99 1.87 -21.66
CA PHE A 291 5.85 1.12 -22.59
C PHE A 291 6.14 1.87 -23.89
N PRO A 292 5.16 2.47 -24.58
CA PRO A 292 5.46 3.34 -25.72
C PRO A 292 6.37 4.51 -25.35
N ALA A 293 6.21 5.06 -24.13
CA ALA A 293 7.09 6.12 -23.63
C ALA A 293 8.53 5.62 -23.51
N LEU A 294 8.74 4.47 -22.86
CA LEU A 294 10.07 3.86 -22.70
C LEU A 294 10.71 3.51 -24.04
N ILE A 295 9.95 2.94 -24.99
CA ILE A 295 10.45 2.62 -26.35
C ILE A 295 10.87 3.91 -27.05
N LYS A 296 10.04 4.95 -27.04
CA LYS A 296 10.36 6.26 -27.64
C LYS A 296 11.63 6.84 -27.02
N ASP A 297 11.73 6.81 -25.69
CA ASP A 297 12.86 7.37 -24.97
C ASP A 297 14.13 6.56 -25.24
N PHE A 298 14.07 5.24 -25.32
CA PHE A 298 15.18 4.37 -25.67
C PHE A 298 15.71 4.68 -27.08
N LEU A 299 14.81 4.81 -28.07
CA LEU A 299 15.20 5.16 -29.46
C LEU A 299 15.82 6.56 -29.55
N ASN A 300 15.59 7.44 -28.58
CA ASN A 300 16.10 8.81 -28.55
C ASN A 300 17.05 9.10 -27.39
N LEU A 301 17.67 8.09 -26.78
CA LEU A 301 18.41 8.17 -25.51
C LEU A 301 19.45 9.30 -25.50
N LYS A 302 20.20 9.49 -26.61
CA LYS A 302 21.21 10.56 -26.72
C LYS A 302 20.65 11.97 -26.60
N LYS A 303 19.36 12.19 -26.96
CA LYS A 303 18.69 13.49 -26.96
C LYS A 303 17.98 13.78 -25.64
N LEU A 304 17.84 12.78 -24.76
CA LEU A 304 17.14 12.94 -23.50
C LEU A 304 17.98 13.72 -22.49
N ASN A 305 17.30 14.48 -21.65
CA ASN A 305 17.89 15.04 -20.45
C ASN A 305 18.09 13.95 -19.37
N TRP A 306 18.98 14.20 -18.43
CA TRP A 306 19.33 13.24 -17.39
C TRP A 306 18.12 12.86 -16.51
N GLN A 307 17.20 13.77 -16.28
CA GLN A 307 16.02 13.56 -15.43
C GLN A 307 15.11 12.46 -15.99
N LYS A 308 14.84 12.49 -17.29
CA LYS A 308 14.05 11.45 -17.95
C LYS A 308 14.74 10.10 -17.92
N ILE A 309 16.05 10.08 -18.21
CA ILE A 309 16.83 8.84 -18.17
C ILE A 309 16.81 8.27 -16.76
N PHE A 310 16.97 9.10 -15.72
CA PHE A 310 16.91 8.66 -14.33
C PHE A 310 15.57 8.02 -13.98
N VAL A 311 14.45 8.65 -14.33
CA VAL A 311 13.09 8.10 -14.05
C VAL A 311 12.87 6.79 -14.79
N ASN A 312 13.37 6.67 -16.03
CA ASN A 312 13.29 5.43 -16.81
C ASN A 312 14.16 4.32 -16.17
N ILE A 313 15.38 4.62 -15.71
CA ILE A 313 16.24 3.67 -14.97
C ILE A 313 15.51 3.22 -13.70
N TRP A 314 14.94 4.16 -12.93
CA TRP A 314 14.20 3.85 -11.72
C TRP A 314 13.04 2.89 -11.99
N PHE A 315 12.22 3.15 -13.01
CA PHE A 315 11.11 2.28 -13.38
C PHE A 315 11.58 0.89 -13.84
N ILE A 316 12.55 0.83 -14.75
CA ILE A 316 13.05 -0.43 -15.31
C ILE A 316 13.73 -1.27 -14.23
N THR A 317 14.57 -0.68 -13.40
CA THR A 317 15.25 -1.39 -12.30
C THR A 317 14.24 -1.96 -11.31
N GLY A 318 13.25 -1.15 -10.89
CA GLY A 318 12.19 -1.63 -10.01
C GLY A 318 11.37 -2.77 -10.64
N LEU A 319 11.00 -2.63 -11.91
CA LEU A 319 10.26 -3.66 -12.63
C LEU A 319 11.04 -4.97 -12.77
N LEU A 320 12.33 -4.89 -13.08
CA LEU A 320 13.21 -6.07 -13.18
C LEU A 320 13.33 -6.78 -11.83
N ILE A 321 13.59 -6.05 -10.75
CA ILE A 321 13.65 -6.63 -9.40
C ILE A 321 12.34 -7.35 -9.08
N LEU A 322 11.20 -6.69 -9.26
CA LEU A 322 9.89 -7.27 -8.98
C LEU A 322 9.56 -8.48 -9.86
N SER A 323 10.03 -8.48 -11.11
CA SER A 323 9.80 -9.59 -12.03
C SER A 323 10.65 -10.81 -11.70
N LEU A 324 11.88 -10.61 -11.21
CA LEU A 324 12.81 -11.70 -10.87
C LEU A 324 12.42 -12.41 -9.56
N PHE A 325 11.93 -11.70 -8.57
CA PHE A 325 11.50 -12.32 -7.32
C PHE A 325 10.29 -13.23 -7.55
N LYS A 326 10.29 -14.44 -6.97
CA LYS A 326 9.15 -15.35 -7.07
C LYS A 326 7.93 -14.89 -6.27
N THR A 327 8.11 -14.38 -5.05
CA THR A 327 6.99 -13.85 -4.27
C THR A 327 6.41 -12.60 -4.92
N LYS A 328 5.13 -12.64 -5.22
CA LYS A 328 4.38 -11.57 -5.89
C LYS A 328 3.25 -11.08 -4.99
N LEU A 329 3.39 -9.86 -4.47
CA LEU A 329 2.35 -9.19 -3.70
C LEU A 329 1.93 -7.90 -4.40
N GLU A 330 0.65 -7.59 -4.34
CA GLU A 330 0.04 -6.43 -5.01
C GLU A 330 0.71 -5.11 -4.61
N VAL A 331 1.02 -4.99 -3.33
CA VAL A 331 1.57 -3.76 -2.75
C VAL A 331 2.98 -3.44 -3.27
N TYR A 332 3.70 -4.43 -3.78
CA TYR A 332 5.05 -4.21 -4.34
C TYR A 332 5.04 -3.31 -5.58
N VAL A 333 3.89 -3.18 -6.24
CA VAL A 333 3.74 -2.26 -7.38
C VAL A 333 4.06 -0.80 -7.01
N LEU A 334 3.97 -0.41 -5.74
CA LEU A 334 4.33 0.94 -5.27
C LEU A 334 5.77 1.33 -5.64
N MET A 335 6.70 0.36 -5.75
CA MET A 335 8.09 0.62 -6.15
C MET A 335 8.19 1.20 -7.57
N ILE A 336 7.34 0.75 -8.49
CA ILE A 336 7.33 1.16 -9.90
C ILE A 336 6.23 2.17 -10.21
N LEU A 337 5.26 2.30 -9.33
CA LEU A 337 4.14 3.22 -9.49
C LEU A 337 4.61 4.68 -9.50
N VAL A 338 5.53 5.04 -8.61
CA VAL A 338 6.06 6.41 -8.52
C VAL A 338 6.75 6.84 -9.81
N PRO A 339 7.80 6.15 -10.30
CA PRO A 339 8.44 6.52 -11.57
C PRO A 339 7.48 6.39 -12.75
N GLY A 340 6.60 5.38 -12.79
CA GLY A 340 5.57 5.23 -13.82
C GLY A 340 4.61 6.41 -13.87
N ALA A 341 4.23 6.95 -12.73
CA ALA A 341 3.37 8.13 -12.63
C ALA A 341 4.05 9.40 -13.21
N PHE A 342 5.38 9.50 -13.17
CA PHE A 342 6.12 10.59 -13.84
C PHE A 342 6.27 10.35 -15.35
N ILE A 343 6.50 9.13 -15.79
CA ILE A 343 6.69 8.80 -17.22
C ILE A 343 5.47 9.22 -18.04
N ILE A 344 4.27 9.00 -17.55
CA ILE A 344 3.02 9.28 -18.28
C ILE A 344 2.86 10.77 -18.65
N PRO A 345 2.87 11.74 -17.72
CA PRO A 345 2.74 13.15 -18.08
C PRO A 345 3.95 13.66 -18.89
N LEU A 346 5.15 13.12 -18.67
CA LEU A 346 6.33 13.45 -19.50
C LEU A 346 6.13 13.00 -20.94
N PHE A 347 5.62 11.79 -21.16
CA PHE A 347 5.30 11.29 -22.47
C PHE A 347 4.22 12.12 -23.15
N LEU A 348 3.12 12.43 -22.45
CA LEU A 348 2.03 13.26 -22.96
C LEU A 348 2.51 14.68 -23.37
N LYS A 349 3.47 15.23 -22.63
CA LYS A 349 4.07 16.53 -22.95
C LYS A 349 4.84 16.49 -24.27
N ASP A 350 5.53 15.38 -24.56
CA ASP A 350 6.45 15.23 -25.70
C ASP A 350 5.82 14.64 -26.96
N ILE A 351 4.59 14.12 -26.86
CA ILE A 351 3.92 13.57 -28.04
C ILE A 351 3.50 14.71 -28.96
N ASN A 352 3.93 14.62 -30.21
CA ASN A 352 3.32 15.36 -31.30
C ASN A 352 2.06 14.61 -31.76
N ILE A 353 0.88 15.05 -31.27
CA ILE A 353 -0.40 14.36 -31.47
C ILE A 353 -1.05 14.72 -32.85
N GLU A 354 -0.33 15.35 -33.74
CA GLU A 354 -0.85 15.75 -35.08
C GLU A 354 -1.17 14.53 -35.96
N SER A 355 -0.49 13.44 -35.76
CA SER A 355 -0.65 12.24 -36.56
C SER A 355 -1.97 11.52 -36.29
N LYS A 356 -2.77 11.29 -37.35
CA LYS A 356 -3.98 10.44 -37.30
C LYS A 356 -3.68 9.05 -36.69
N LYS A 357 -2.49 8.52 -36.93
CA LYS A 357 -2.01 7.23 -36.38
C LYS A 357 -1.91 7.26 -34.84
N ILE A 358 -1.43 8.36 -34.28
CA ILE A 358 -1.31 8.51 -32.81
C ILE A 358 -2.70 8.64 -32.17
N LYS A 359 -3.63 9.36 -32.81
CA LYS A 359 -5.04 9.44 -32.32
C LYS A 359 -5.68 8.06 -32.27
N VAL A 360 -5.57 7.28 -33.35
CA VAL A 360 -6.09 5.90 -33.42
C VAL A 360 -5.44 5.00 -32.37
N PHE A 361 -4.12 5.10 -32.21
CA PHE A 361 -3.38 4.34 -31.22
C PHE A 361 -3.84 4.65 -29.78
N ILE A 362 -4.07 5.92 -29.44
CA ILE A 362 -4.55 6.36 -28.14
C ILE A 362 -5.97 5.85 -27.87
N ILE A 363 -6.86 5.94 -28.87
CA ILE A 363 -8.23 5.40 -28.76
C ILE A 363 -8.15 3.89 -28.54
N PHE A 364 -7.37 3.19 -29.35
CA PHE A 364 -7.18 1.75 -29.23
C PHE A 364 -6.69 1.34 -27.83
N ILE A 365 -5.68 2.04 -27.31
CA ILE A 365 -5.14 1.79 -25.96
C ILE A 365 -6.15 2.08 -24.86
N THR A 366 -6.94 3.15 -25.01
CA THR A 366 -8.01 3.46 -24.05
C THR A 366 -9.08 2.38 -24.06
N LEU A 367 -9.50 1.93 -25.25
CA LEU A 367 -10.45 0.83 -25.38
C LEU A 367 -9.89 -0.50 -24.86
N LEU A 368 -8.62 -0.78 -25.09
CA LEU A 368 -7.95 -1.96 -24.57
C LEU A 368 -7.89 -1.95 -23.03
N ASN A 369 -7.63 -0.80 -22.41
CA ASN A 369 -7.68 -0.66 -20.95
C ASN A 369 -9.09 -0.85 -20.41
N ILE A 370 -10.09 -0.30 -21.08
CA ILE A 370 -11.51 -0.48 -20.70
C ILE A 370 -11.89 -1.95 -20.80
N PHE A 371 -11.55 -2.60 -21.92
CA PHE A 371 -11.78 -4.02 -22.11
C PHE A 371 -11.08 -4.86 -21.04
N TRP A 372 -9.81 -4.61 -20.80
CA TRP A 372 -9.03 -5.32 -19.77
C TRP A 372 -9.61 -5.16 -18.38
N PHE A 373 -10.09 -3.96 -18.05
CA PHE A 373 -10.68 -3.66 -16.74
C PHE A 373 -12.10 -4.22 -16.61
N SER A 374 -12.86 -4.33 -17.71
CA SER A 374 -14.23 -4.85 -17.72
C SER A 374 -14.29 -6.38 -17.77
N THR A 375 -13.20 -7.05 -18.20
CA THR A 375 -13.18 -8.52 -18.24
C THR A 375 -13.04 -9.10 -16.84
N GLU A 376 -13.72 -10.21 -16.58
CA GLU A 376 -13.64 -10.96 -15.33
C GLU A 376 -12.24 -11.55 -15.03
N SER A 377 -11.29 -11.37 -15.95
CA SER A 377 -9.87 -11.68 -15.78
C SER A 377 -9.19 -10.85 -14.68
N ILE A 378 -9.85 -9.79 -14.20
CA ILE A 378 -9.43 -9.06 -13.00
C ILE A 378 -9.50 -10.03 -11.82
N ARG A 379 -8.39 -10.11 -11.14
CA ARG A 379 -8.11 -11.03 -10.04
C ARG A 379 -9.16 -11.03 -8.94
N PRO A 380 -9.29 -12.14 -8.21
CA PRO A 380 -10.23 -12.27 -7.10
C PRO A 380 -10.13 -11.13 -6.09
N GLU A 381 -8.93 -10.58 -5.87
CA GLU A 381 -8.68 -9.49 -4.93
C GLU A 381 -9.30 -8.16 -5.42
N LEU A 382 -9.23 -7.87 -6.71
CA LEU A 382 -9.92 -6.72 -7.30
C LEU A 382 -11.42 -6.93 -7.38
N LYS A 383 -11.88 -8.19 -7.58
CA LYS A 383 -13.30 -8.53 -7.44
C LYS A 383 -13.84 -8.20 -6.05
N LEU A 384 -13.08 -8.47 -4.99
CA LEU A 384 -13.43 -8.07 -3.62
C LEU A 384 -13.48 -6.54 -3.45
N PHE A 385 -12.55 -5.83 -4.06
CA PHE A 385 -12.55 -4.37 -4.07
C PHE A 385 -13.79 -3.81 -4.75
N PHE A 386 -14.22 -4.41 -5.86
CA PHE A 386 -15.32 -3.93 -6.71
C PHE A 386 -16.65 -4.66 -6.52
N LYS A 387 -16.75 -5.60 -5.58
CA LYS A 387 -17.95 -6.46 -5.40
C LYS A 387 -19.27 -5.70 -5.34
N ASN A 388 -19.25 -4.49 -4.77
CA ASN A 388 -20.44 -3.65 -4.62
C ASN A 388 -20.50 -2.46 -5.59
N GLY A 389 -19.52 -2.30 -6.46
CA GLY A 389 -19.40 -1.09 -7.30
C GLY A 389 -18.88 -1.33 -8.71
N SER A 390 -18.79 -2.59 -9.17
CA SER A 390 -18.33 -2.92 -10.52
C SER A 390 -19.13 -2.19 -11.61
N VAL A 391 -20.43 -2.08 -11.42
CA VAL A 391 -21.34 -1.36 -12.35
C VAL A 391 -21.01 0.13 -12.40
N PHE A 392 -20.74 0.76 -11.24
CA PHE A 392 -20.42 2.19 -11.18
C PHE A 392 -19.07 2.52 -11.82
N LEU A 393 -18.05 1.68 -11.59
CA LEU A 393 -16.76 1.84 -12.25
C LEU A 393 -16.83 1.56 -13.75
N ASN A 394 -17.55 0.55 -14.16
CA ASN A 394 -17.80 0.29 -15.58
C ASN A 394 -18.53 1.48 -16.23
N LEU A 395 -19.51 2.09 -15.56
CA LEU A 395 -20.16 3.32 -16.00
C LEU A 395 -19.17 4.48 -16.13
N ILE A 396 -18.31 4.71 -15.14
CA ILE A 396 -17.26 5.75 -15.23
C ILE A 396 -16.35 5.48 -16.42
N TYR A 397 -15.93 4.24 -16.64
CA TYR A 397 -15.10 3.87 -17.79
C TYR A 397 -15.84 4.06 -19.12
N ILE A 398 -17.09 3.60 -19.22
CA ILE A 398 -17.91 3.76 -20.44
C ILE A 398 -18.17 5.22 -20.74
N ILE A 399 -18.56 6.02 -19.73
CA ILE A 399 -18.81 7.45 -19.89
C ILE A 399 -17.51 8.15 -20.31
N THR A 400 -16.40 7.81 -19.70
CA THR A 400 -15.10 8.42 -20.02
C THR A 400 -14.63 8.02 -21.42
N ALA A 401 -14.83 6.76 -21.82
CA ALA A 401 -14.56 6.30 -23.19
C ALA A 401 -15.45 7.00 -24.22
N ALA A 402 -16.74 7.14 -23.92
CA ALA A 402 -17.68 7.85 -24.79
C ALA A 402 -17.31 9.32 -24.94
N ILE A 403 -16.90 9.99 -23.85
CA ILE A 403 -16.42 11.38 -23.89
C ILE A 403 -15.16 11.49 -24.75
N ILE A 404 -14.18 10.59 -24.57
CA ILE A 404 -12.95 10.58 -25.37
C ILE A 404 -13.28 10.31 -26.84
N PHE A 405 -14.12 9.32 -27.12
CA PHE A 405 -14.56 9.00 -28.47
C PHE A 405 -15.28 10.19 -29.13
N PHE A 406 -16.21 10.83 -28.43
CA PHE A 406 -16.94 12.01 -28.93
C PHE A 406 -16.00 13.20 -29.19
N LEU A 407 -15.08 13.48 -28.28
CA LEU A 407 -14.12 14.58 -28.42
C LEU A 407 -13.09 14.32 -29.53
N THR A 408 -12.72 13.05 -29.77
CA THR A 408 -11.77 12.66 -30.81
C THR A 408 -12.42 12.48 -32.19
N SER A 409 -13.72 12.17 -32.27
CA SER A 409 -14.45 12.00 -33.51
C SER A 409 -14.80 13.33 -34.20
N ARG A 410 -14.86 14.46 -33.48
CA ARG A 410 -15.06 15.77 -34.09
C ARG A 410 -13.81 16.17 -34.88
N GLN A 411 -13.92 16.21 -36.19
CA GLN A 411 -12.83 16.50 -37.14
C GLN A 411 -12.16 17.89 -36.99
N THR A 412 -12.67 18.74 -36.13
CA THR A 412 -12.21 20.14 -35.92
C THR A 412 -11.31 20.33 -34.70
N ALA A 413 -11.00 19.25 -33.96
CA ALA A 413 -10.19 19.38 -32.76
C ALA A 413 -8.72 19.66 -33.09
N LYS A 414 -8.28 20.92 -32.90
CA LYS A 414 -6.86 21.31 -32.94
C LYS A 414 -6.07 20.51 -31.88
N ILE A 415 -4.83 20.21 -32.15
CA ILE A 415 -3.86 19.40 -31.37
C ILE A 415 -3.82 19.73 -29.89
N ILE A 416 -3.93 21.00 -29.55
CA ILE A 416 -4.02 21.53 -28.19
C ILE A 416 -5.16 20.85 -27.41
N GLU A 417 -6.25 20.44 -28.09
CA GLU A 417 -7.42 19.84 -27.47
C GLU A 417 -7.19 18.39 -27.02
N LEU A 418 -6.34 17.61 -27.70
CA LEU A 418 -6.13 16.19 -27.35
C LEU A 418 -5.24 16.03 -26.10
N LYS A 419 -4.16 16.83 -25.96
CA LYS A 419 -3.38 16.87 -24.71
C LYS A 419 -4.23 17.29 -23.54
N LYS A 420 -5.08 18.31 -23.72
CA LYS A 420 -6.04 18.77 -22.72
C LYS A 420 -7.04 17.68 -22.36
N THR A 421 -7.50 16.91 -23.33
CA THR A 421 -8.42 15.79 -23.11
C THR A 421 -7.81 14.73 -22.19
N PHE A 422 -6.52 14.40 -22.35
CA PHE A 422 -5.82 13.47 -21.45
C PHE A 422 -5.73 14.01 -20.02
N TYR A 423 -5.38 15.27 -19.85
CA TYR A 423 -5.30 15.87 -18.52
C TYR A 423 -6.67 15.95 -17.85
N ILE A 424 -7.73 16.27 -18.61
CA ILE A 424 -9.11 16.20 -18.11
C ILE A 424 -9.47 14.77 -17.71
N PHE A 425 -9.04 13.78 -18.50
CA PHE A 425 -9.30 12.38 -18.19
C PHE A 425 -8.61 11.92 -16.91
N ILE A 426 -7.35 12.32 -16.68
CA ILE A 426 -6.66 12.09 -15.41
C ILE A 426 -7.46 12.68 -14.24
N LEU A 427 -8.00 13.89 -14.40
CA LEU A 427 -8.83 14.54 -13.38
C LEU A 427 -10.14 13.78 -13.14
N ILE A 428 -10.85 13.40 -14.20
CA ILE A 428 -12.11 12.63 -14.09
C ILE A 428 -11.85 11.30 -13.38
N PHE A 429 -10.79 10.60 -13.76
CA PHE A 429 -10.44 9.34 -13.13
C PHE A 429 -10.06 9.52 -11.66
N PHE A 430 -9.26 10.56 -11.35
CA PHE A 430 -8.91 10.92 -9.98
C PHE A 430 -10.15 11.16 -9.11
N PHE A 431 -11.09 12.00 -9.57
CA PHE A 431 -12.32 12.24 -8.82
C PHE A 431 -13.18 10.98 -8.74
N GLY A 432 -13.32 10.24 -9.84
CA GLY A 432 -14.13 9.03 -9.91
C GLY A 432 -13.69 7.95 -8.91
N ILE A 433 -12.40 7.61 -8.87
CA ILE A 433 -11.89 6.58 -7.95
C ILE A 433 -12.00 7.02 -6.48
N ASN A 434 -11.76 8.30 -6.19
CA ASN A 434 -11.83 8.80 -4.84
C ASN A 434 -13.29 8.95 -4.35
N ILE A 435 -14.23 9.36 -5.20
CA ILE A 435 -15.67 9.36 -4.89
C ILE A 435 -16.16 7.93 -4.70
N TYR A 436 -15.74 7.00 -5.58
CA TYR A 436 -16.03 5.58 -5.40
C TYR A 436 -15.56 5.08 -4.03
N TYR A 437 -14.34 5.41 -3.64
CA TYR A 437 -13.81 5.04 -2.34
C TYR A 437 -14.63 5.62 -1.18
N LEU A 438 -15.07 6.86 -1.29
CA LEU A 438 -15.91 7.51 -0.27
C LEU A 438 -17.26 6.80 -0.12
N LEU A 439 -17.89 6.40 -1.23
CA LEU A 439 -19.22 5.76 -1.23
C LEU A 439 -19.16 4.28 -0.85
N PHE A 440 -18.11 3.59 -1.26
CA PHE A 440 -17.97 2.13 -1.17
C PHE A 440 -16.64 1.74 -0.55
N THR A 441 -16.38 2.13 0.69
CA THR A 441 -15.12 1.80 1.37
C THR A 441 -14.75 0.32 1.17
N PRO A 442 -13.57 0.02 0.60
CA PRO A 442 -13.20 -1.35 0.26
C PRO A 442 -13.15 -2.29 1.47
N ALA A 443 -13.48 -3.56 1.26
CA ALA A 443 -13.38 -4.58 2.30
C ALA A 443 -11.96 -4.69 2.90
N TRP A 444 -10.92 -4.42 2.12
CA TRP A 444 -9.54 -4.39 2.61
C TRP A 444 -9.26 -3.29 3.65
N VAL A 445 -10.12 -2.27 3.71
CA VAL A 445 -9.99 -1.17 4.68
C VAL A 445 -10.98 -1.33 5.83
N ASN A 446 -12.14 -1.94 5.58
CA ASN A 446 -13.25 -2.01 6.53
C ASN A 446 -13.99 -3.35 6.51
N GLY A 447 -13.28 -4.43 6.21
CA GLY A 447 -13.86 -5.78 6.07
C GLY A 447 -14.07 -6.52 7.38
N TYR A 448 -13.43 -6.08 8.47
CA TYR A 448 -13.48 -6.73 9.77
C TYR A 448 -13.79 -5.71 10.86
N LYS A 449 -14.80 -5.97 11.69
CA LYS A 449 -15.32 -5.09 12.73
C LYS A 449 -15.26 -5.78 14.09
N LEU A 450 -14.12 -5.71 14.75
CA LEU A 450 -13.89 -6.35 16.05
C LEU A 450 -14.09 -5.40 17.23
N SER A 451 -13.87 -4.09 17.03
CA SER A 451 -14.04 -3.07 18.09
C SER A 451 -15.46 -3.01 18.64
N GLU A 452 -16.46 -3.19 17.77
CA GLU A 452 -17.87 -3.19 18.19
C GLU A 452 -18.23 -4.45 18.98
N ILE A 453 -17.67 -5.60 18.62
CA ILE A 453 -17.82 -6.85 19.37
C ILE A 453 -17.20 -6.69 20.76
N LYS A 454 -15.97 -6.14 20.81
CA LYS A 454 -15.31 -5.86 22.08
C LYS A 454 -16.16 -4.95 22.97
N ARG A 455 -16.67 -3.87 22.43
CA ARG A 455 -17.55 -2.93 23.18
C ARG A 455 -18.78 -3.64 23.75
N TYR A 456 -19.42 -4.51 22.98
CA TYR A 456 -20.59 -5.29 23.44
C TYR A 456 -20.21 -6.21 24.61
N ILE A 457 -19.09 -6.92 24.50
CA ILE A 457 -18.57 -7.81 25.55
C ILE A 457 -18.26 -7.01 26.82
N ASP A 458 -17.56 -5.88 26.71
CA ASP A 458 -17.22 -5.02 27.85
C ASP A 458 -18.46 -4.51 28.59
N GLN A 459 -19.50 -4.13 27.84
CA GLN A 459 -20.78 -3.67 28.42
C GLN A 459 -21.56 -4.78 29.13
N SER A 460 -21.38 -6.03 28.74
CA SER A 460 -22.12 -7.16 29.36
C SER A 460 -21.60 -7.56 30.73
N GLY A 461 -20.38 -7.15 31.09
CA GLY A 461 -19.67 -7.57 32.30
C GLY A 461 -19.14 -9.00 32.29
N LYS A 462 -19.45 -9.81 31.28
CA LYS A 462 -18.92 -11.18 31.12
C LYS A 462 -17.49 -11.13 30.61
N LYS A 463 -16.62 -11.97 31.18
CA LYS A 463 -15.19 -11.96 30.95
C LYS A 463 -14.63 -13.25 30.35
N GLU A 464 -15.48 -14.25 30.11
CA GLU A 464 -15.04 -15.52 29.50
C GLU A 464 -15.33 -15.50 28.00
N ILE A 465 -14.27 -15.65 27.18
CA ILE A 465 -14.31 -15.54 25.73
C ILE A 465 -13.73 -16.80 25.12
N VAL A 466 -14.46 -17.41 24.20
CA VAL A 466 -13.98 -18.47 23.32
C VAL A 466 -13.86 -17.89 21.92
N TYR A 467 -12.67 -17.92 21.37
CA TYR A 467 -12.41 -17.44 20.01
C TYR A 467 -12.18 -18.61 19.06
N VAL A 468 -13.01 -18.72 18.05
CA VAL A 468 -12.91 -19.74 17.01
C VAL A 468 -12.30 -19.12 15.76
N SER A 469 -11.07 -19.49 15.46
CA SER A 469 -10.32 -18.98 14.32
C SER A 469 -9.65 -20.10 13.55
N GLY A 470 -9.61 -20.01 12.22
CA GLY A 470 -8.89 -20.96 11.38
C GLY A 470 -7.38 -20.84 11.52
N ASN A 471 -6.86 -19.64 11.62
CA ASN A 471 -5.45 -19.38 11.85
C ASN A 471 -5.24 -18.00 12.50
N TYR A 472 -4.86 -18.00 13.77
CA TYR A 472 -4.62 -16.76 14.52
C TYR A 472 -3.51 -15.87 13.91
N ARG A 473 -2.55 -16.47 13.18
CA ARG A 473 -1.52 -15.69 12.47
C ARG A 473 -2.10 -14.81 11.37
N PHE A 474 -3.19 -15.22 10.74
CA PHE A 474 -3.87 -14.43 9.72
C PHE A 474 -4.82 -13.40 10.34
N ASN A 475 -5.20 -13.60 11.60
CA ASN A 475 -6.13 -12.76 12.36
C ASN A 475 -5.48 -12.13 13.61
N PRO A 476 -4.31 -11.50 13.48
CA PRO A 476 -3.58 -10.92 14.60
C PRO A 476 -4.25 -9.68 15.18
N GLN A 477 -5.21 -9.07 14.49
CA GLN A 477 -6.00 -7.93 14.99
C GLN A 477 -6.76 -8.27 16.28
N PHE A 478 -7.06 -9.55 16.53
CA PHE A 478 -7.64 -9.99 17.80
C PHE A 478 -6.69 -9.68 18.96
N SER A 479 -5.40 -9.92 18.80
CA SER A 479 -4.38 -9.60 19.81
C SER A 479 -4.37 -8.11 20.16
N PHE A 480 -4.55 -7.24 19.16
CA PHE A 480 -4.61 -5.80 19.38
C PHE A 480 -5.85 -5.39 20.21
N TYR A 481 -7.05 -5.86 19.84
CA TYR A 481 -8.28 -5.45 20.53
C TYR A 481 -8.45 -6.08 21.91
N PHE A 482 -7.94 -7.27 22.14
CA PHE A 482 -8.05 -8.00 23.40
C PHE A 482 -6.72 -8.12 24.16
N ASN A 483 -5.84 -7.13 24.02
CA ASN A 483 -4.59 -6.99 24.77
C ASN A 483 -3.74 -8.27 24.79
N GLY A 484 -3.47 -8.83 23.62
CA GLY A 484 -2.65 -10.04 23.50
C GLY A 484 -3.26 -11.31 24.08
N LEU A 485 -4.57 -11.34 24.31
CA LEU A 485 -5.25 -12.45 24.98
C LEU A 485 -4.98 -13.81 24.33
N ASN A 486 -4.96 -13.87 22.98
CA ASN A 486 -4.63 -15.09 22.22
C ASN A 486 -3.13 -15.38 22.13
N LEU A 487 -2.28 -14.55 22.70
CA LEU A 487 -0.83 -14.70 22.82
C LEU A 487 -0.37 -15.03 24.24
N ASN A 488 -1.32 -15.29 25.14
CA ASN A 488 -1.06 -15.59 26.56
C ASN A 488 -0.30 -14.48 27.31
N TRP A 489 -0.61 -13.21 27.02
CA TRP A 489 0.00 -12.05 27.71
C TRP A 489 -0.46 -11.90 29.17
N GLY A 490 -1.24 -12.87 29.66
CA GLY A 490 -1.67 -12.86 31.05
C GLY A 490 -2.68 -11.75 31.37
N ASN A 491 -3.59 -11.45 30.44
CA ASN A 491 -4.64 -10.46 30.71
C ASN A 491 -5.57 -10.95 31.81
N PRO A 492 -5.58 -10.33 33.01
CA PRO A 492 -6.39 -10.80 34.12
C PRO A 492 -7.89 -10.50 33.94
N GLU A 493 -8.24 -9.62 32.97
CA GLU A 493 -9.63 -9.21 32.78
C GLU A 493 -10.50 -10.27 32.12
N TYR A 494 -9.90 -11.15 31.29
CA TYR A 494 -10.64 -12.12 30.51
C TYR A 494 -10.11 -13.55 30.72
N LYS A 495 -11.00 -14.51 30.83
CA LYS A 495 -10.68 -15.93 30.65
C LYS A 495 -10.83 -16.26 29.18
N PHE A 496 -9.82 -16.89 28.61
CA PHE A 496 -9.72 -17.09 27.16
C PHE A 496 -9.46 -18.53 26.78
N GLU A 497 -10.18 -19.00 25.78
CA GLU A 497 -9.94 -20.28 25.12
C GLU A 497 -9.89 -20.09 23.61
N LEU A 498 -8.78 -20.48 22.99
CA LEU A 498 -8.61 -20.47 21.54
C LEU A 498 -8.94 -21.85 20.96
N ILE A 499 -9.97 -21.93 20.14
CA ILE A 499 -10.25 -23.10 19.32
C ILE A 499 -9.63 -22.88 17.94
N ASN A 500 -8.41 -23.39 17.77
CA ASN A 500 -7.68 -23.29 16.51
C ASN A 500 -8.01 -24.49 15.62
N ASN A 501 -8.45 -24.21 14.39
CA ASN A 501 -8.81 -25.22 13.40
C ASN A 501 -7.70 -25.49 12.37
N LYS A 502 -6.48 -25.01 12.59
CA LYS A 502 -5.38 -25.11 11.62
C LYS A 502 -5.07 -26.55 11.18
N ASN A 503 -5.18 -27.52 12.10
CA ASN A 503 -4.87 -28.92 11.86
C ASN A 503 -6.12 -29.78 11.58
N ALA A 504 -7.31 -29.20 11.61
CA ALA A 504 -8.54 -29.96 11.52
C ALA A 504 -9.01 -30.15 10.07
N GLY A 505 -8.19 -29.84 9.08
CA GLY A 505 -8.46 -30.00 7.65
C GLY A 505 -9.92 -30.39 7.37
N ASN A 506 -10.78 -29.51 7.03
CA ASN A 506 -12.21 -29.72 6.79
C ASN A 506 -13.03 -30.39 7.94
N ASN A 507 -12.47 -30.62 9.12
CA ASN A 507 -13.15 -31.34 10.20
C ASN A 507 -13.88 -30.38 11.14
N LEU A 508 -14.97 -29.79 10.64
CA LEU A 508 -15.93 -29.00 11.42
C LEU A 508 -16.42 -29.75 12.67
N ASP A 509 -16.48 -31.08 12.62
CA ASP A 509 -16.89 -31.93 13.76
C ASP A 509 -15.91 -31.84 14.94
N SER A 510 -14.65 -31.57 14.69
CA SER A 510 -13.67 -31.37 15.77
C SER A 510 -13.93 -30.05 16.52
N VAL A 511 -14.20 -28.98 15.79
CA VAL A 511 -14.55 -27.67 16.37
C VAL A 511 -15.88 -27.78 17.12
N LYS A 512 -16.87 -28.41 16.49
CA LYS A 512 -18.19 -28.63 17.08
C LYS A 512 -18.08 -29.41 18.40
N ARG A 513 -17.35 -30.51 18.44
CA ARG A 513 -17.11 -31.28 19.68
C ARG A 513 -16.45 -30.47 20.78
N LYS A 514 -15.50 -29.58 20.45
CA LYS A 514 -14.86 -28.69 21.44
C LYS A 514 -15.86 -27.67 21.97
N LEU A 515 -16.69 -27.07 21.11
CA LEU A 515 -17.72 -26.13 21.50
C LEU A 515 -18.80 -26.78 22.40
N TYR A 516 -19.19 -28.02 22.13
CA TYR A 516 -20.11 -28.76 23.01
C TYR A 516 -19.52 -29.03 24.41
N LYS A 517 -18.19 -29.23 24.54
CA LYS A 517 -17.53 -29.39 25.84
C LYS A 517 -17.57 -28.14 26.72
N ILE A 518 -17.73 -26.97 26.11
CA ILE A 518 -17.82 -25.69 26.83
C ILE A 518 -19.26 -25.17 26.91
N ALA A 519 -20.26 -25.93 26.46
CA ALA A 519 -21.64 -25.51 26.38
C ALA A 519 -22.23 -25.09 27.76
N ASP A 520 -21.71 -25.64 28.86
CA ASP A 520 -22.15 -25.29 30.21
C ASP A 520 -21.53 -23.99 30.74
N LYS A 521 -20.48 -23.46 30.12
CA LYS A 521 -19.84 -22.23 30.55
C LYS A 521 -20.65 -21.01 30.18
N ASP A 522 -20.67 -19.99 31.07
CA ASP A 522 -21.25 -18.67 30.77
C ASP A 522 -20.23 -17.79 30.05
N CYS A 523 -20.02 -18.06 28.78
CA CYS A 523 -19.04 -17.40 27.96
C CYS A 523 -19.63 -16.77 26.70
N PHE A 524 -18.84 -15.89 26.07
CA PHE A 524 -19.04 -15.48 24.68
C PHE A 524 -18.28 -16.36 23.73
N ILE A 525 -18.87 -16.71 22.59
CA ILE A 525 -18.21 -17.38 21.49
C ILE A 525 -18.09 -16.38 20.34
N ILE A 526 -16.86 -16.02 19.97
CA ILE A 526 -16.56 -15.23 18.78
C ILE A 526 -16.14 -16.18 17.68
N VAL A 527 -16.89 -16.22 16.58
CA VAL A 527 -16.59 -17.04 15.42
C VAL A 527 -16.16 -16.14 14.27
N GLU A 528 -14.98 -16.41 13.73
CA GLU A 528 -14.50 -15.75 12.53
C GLU A 528 -15.03 -16.46 11.28
N LYS A 529 -15.73 -15.73 10.39
CA LYS A 529 -16.39 -16.28 9.22
C LYS A 529 -15.40 -16.82 8.18
N ASP A 530 -14.34 -16.07 7.91
CA ASP A 530 -13.39 -16.39 6.83
C ASP A 530 -12.25 -17.31 7.28
N GLY A 531 -12.04 -17.43 8.59
CA GLY A 531 -10.90 -18.16 9.17
C GLY A 531 -11.09 -19.66 9.28
N ILE A 532 -12.31 -20.18 9.25
CA ILE A 532 -12.60 -21.59 9.47
C ILE A 532 -12.61 -22.36 8.16
N ASN A 533 -13.08 -21.73 7.10
CA ASN A 533 -13.02 -22.30 5.76
C ASN A 533 -13.07 -21.21 4.69
N ARG A 534 -12.20 -21.24 3.73
CA ARG A 534 -12.32 -20.46 2.50
C ARG A 534 -13.42 -21.01 1.58
N ALA A 535 -14.14 -22.06 2.01
CA ALA A 535 -15.27 -22.61 1.28
C ALA A 535 -16.52 -21.75 1.46
N SER A 536 -17.21 -21.50 0.38
CA SER A 536 -18.32 -20.58 0.22
C SER A 536 -19.61 -20.90 1.02
N GLU A 537 -19.62 -21.90 1.90
CA GLU A 537 -20.84 -22.44 2.53
C GLU A 537 -20.73 -22.60 4.07
N PHE A 538 -19.76 -21.97 4.72
CA PHE A 538 -19.64 -22.08 6.16
C PHE A 538 -20.76 -21.28 6.86
N ASN A 539 -21.64 -22.01 7.58
CA ASN A 539 -22.65 -21.41 8.43
C ASN A 539 -22.26 -21.58 9.93
N PRO A 540 -21.85 -20.51 10.61
CA PRO A 540 -21.49 -20.55 12.03
C PRO A 540 -22.63 -21.08 12.92
N ASP A 541 -23.90 -20.85 12.56
CA ASP A 541 -25.06 -21.28 13.32
C ASP A 541 -25.16 -22.82 13.45
N LEU A 542 -24.64 -23.55 12.46
CA LEU A 542 -24.59 -25.02 12.50
C LEU A 542 -23.47 -25.56 13.38
N LEU A 543 -22.51 -24.70 13.73
CA LEU A 543 -21.33 -25.08 14.51
C LEU A 543 -21.53 -24.85 16.00
N VAL A 544 -22.17 -23.76 16.35
CA VAL A 544 -22.34 -23.34 17.74
C VAL A 544 -23.48 -24.12 18.38
N PRO A 545 -23.32 -24.68 19.61
CA PRO A 545 -24.38 -25.41 20.30
C PRO A 545 -25.66 -24.61 20.48
N ASP A 546 -26.83 -25.27 20.45
CA ASP A 546 -28.15 -24.66 20.58
C ASP A 546 -28.35 -23.92 21.90
N LEU A 547 -27.53 -24.19 22.92
CA LEU A 547 -27.52 -23.45 24.20
C LEU A 547 -27.03 -22.00 24.05
N PHE A 548 -26.44 -21.66 22.92
CA PHE A 548 -26.04 -20.30 22.60
C PHE A 548 -26.96 -19.70 21.54
N LYS A 549 -27.15 -18.39 21.63
CA LYS A 549 -27.88 -17.60 20.63
C LYS A 549 -26.93 -16.59 20.01
N LYS A 550 -27.15 -16.30 18.76
CA LYS A 550 -26.43 -15.24 18.08
C LYS A 550 -26.88 -13.88 18.64
N SER A 551 -25.94 -13.12 19.18
CA SER A 551 -26.19 -11.81 19.80
C SER A 551 -25.80 -10.66 18.87
N LEU A 552 -24.74 -10.82 18.08
CA LEU A 552 -24.26 -9.78 17.20
C LEU A 552 -23.61 -10.38 15.95
N THR A 553 -23.93 -9.79 14.79
CA THR A 553 -23.24 -10.07 13.54
C THR A 553 -22.54 -8.81 13.05
N LYS A 554 -21.24 -8.91 12.84
CA LYS A 554 -20.44 -7.85 12.24
C LYS A 554 -19.65 -8.40 11.04
N THR A 555 -19.14 -7.50 10.21
CA THR A 555 -18.32 -7.91 9.07
C THR A 555 -17.13 -8.73 9.57
N GLY A 556 -16.97 -9.92 9.04
CA GLY A 556 -15.90 -10.86 9.40
C GLY A 556 -16.16 -11.70 10.66
N TYR A 557 -17.10 -11.33 11.53
CA TYR A 557 -17.33 -12.00 12.81
C TYR A 557 -18.80 -12.21 13.16
N GLU A 558 -19.04 -13.29 13.93
CA GLU A 558 -20.31 -13.51 14.65
C GLU A 558 -20.03 -13.72 16.13
N LEU A 559 -20.87 -13.12 16.97
CA LEU A 559 -20.83 -13.23 18.42
C LEU A 559 -22.05 -14.02 18.90
N TYR A 560 -21.79 -15.00 19.72
CA TYR A 560 -22.83 -15.80 20.39
C TYR A 560 -22.69 -15.68 21.91
N GLU A 561 -23.82 -15.70 22.59
CA GLU A 561 -23.92 -15.74 24.07
C GLU A 561 -24.82 -16.87 24.51
N LYS A 562 -24.64 -17.37 25.76
CA LYS A 562 -25.46 -18.41 26.33
C LYS A 562 -26.91 -17.92 26.42
N ARG A 563 -27.86 -18.78 26.05
CA ARG A 563 -29.30 -18.50 26.23
C ARG A 563 -29.57 -18.43 27.74
N LYS A 564 -30.28 -17.40 28.15
CA LYS A 564 -30.77 -17.25 29.54
C LYS A 564 -31.83 -18.30 29.83
#